data_0aa6f14d9c5d450d71ba2ace47677106
#
_entry.id   0aa6f14d9c5d450d71ba2ace47677106
#
_cell.length_a   1.000
_cell.length_b   1.000
_cell.length_c   1.000
_cell.angle_alpha   90.00
_cell.angle_beta   90.00
_cell.angle_gamma   90.00
#
_symmetry.space_group_name_H-M   'P 1'
#
loop_
_entity.id
_entity.type
_entity.pdbx_description
1 polymer ?
#
loop_
_entity_poly.entity_id
_entity_poly.type
_entity_poly.pdbx_seq_one_letter_code
_entity_poly.pdbx_strand_id
1 'polypeptide(L)'
;MQTFLPYADFEQSASTLDSRRLGKQRVEAYQILRALTIPGYGWRHHPAVQMWRGYEDALRQYMNACIREWVRRGYRNTMALAPVPAEVRLPPWLGDERLHAGYRSNLLRKDPDYYAQFGWIEAPDLPYYWPGDTCEPEDVAAHQEGESELAHTKPPSLSEKGAGA
;
A
#
# COMPACT_ATOMS: atom_id res chain seq x y z
N MET A 1 1.72 5.10 -5.03
CA MET A 1 2.06 3.91 -4.21
C MET A 1 1.42 4.06 -2.85
N GLN A 2 0.69 3.07 -2.40
CA GLN A 2 -0.05 3.08 -1.14
C GLN A 2 -0.19 1.68 -0.57
N THR A 3 -0.41 1.61 0.73
CA THR A 3 -0.93 0.43 1.41
C THR A 3 -2.28 0.79 2.02
N PHE A 4 -3.37 0.46 1.35
CA PHE A 4 -4.70 0.81 1.82
C PHE A 4 -5.07 -0.01 3.06
N LEU A 5 -5.25 0.67 4.17
CA LEU A 5 -5.60 0.12 5.48
C LEU A 5 -6.84 0.81 6.04
N PRO A 6 -8.04 0.56 5.47
CA PRO A 6 -9.26 1.12 6.03
C PRO A 6 -9.56 0.64 7.45
N TYR A 7 -8.91 -0.44 7.88
CA TYR A 7 -8.98 -1.01 9.23
C TYR A 7 -7.59 -1.39 9.74
N ALA A 8 -7.45 -1.58 11.05
CA ALA A 8 -6.21 -2.07 11.65
C ALA A 8 -5.93 -3.55 11.32
N ASP A 9 -6.98 -4.34 11.13
CA ASP A 9 -6.89 -5.74 10.72
C ASP A 9 -6.58 -5.85 9.23
N PHE A 10 -5.52 -6.55 8.86
CA PHE A 10 -5.07 -6.69 7.48
C PHE A 10 -6.03 -7.50 6.61
N GLU A 11 -6.57 -8.58 7.13
CA GLU A 11 -7.53 -9.42 6.40
C GLU A 11 -8.83 -8.65 6.16
N GLN A 12 -9.31 -7.92 7.16
CA GLN A 12 -10.48 -7.07 7.02
C GLN A 12 -10.24 -5.96 5.99
N SER A 13 -9.10 -5.30 6.04
CA SER A 13 -8.73 -4.27 5.06
C SER A 13 -8.71 -4.84 3.65
N ALA A 14 -8.06 -5.97 3.42
CA ALA A 14 -8.01 -6.63 2.12
C ALA A 14 -9.41 -7.00 1.62
N SER A 15 -10.27 -7.49 2.50
CA SER A 15 -11.64 -7.92 2.14
C SER A 15 -12.54 -6.79 1.64
N THR A 16 -12.25 -5.55 2.02
CA THR A 16 -13.05 -4.38 1.61
C THR A 16 -12.61 -3.79 0.28
N LEU A 17 -11.40 -4.06 -0.18
CA LEU A 17 -10.89 -3.46 -1.42
C LEU A 17 -11.63 -3.99 -2.64
N ASP A 18 -11.95 -3.10 -3.57
CA ASP A 18 -12.39 -3.50 -4.90
C ASP A 18 -11.30 -4.31 -5.61
N SER A 19 -11.69 -5.16 -6.54
CA SER A 19 -10.76 -6.13 -7.15
C SER A 19 -9.59 -5.48 -7.87
N ARG A 20 -9.81 -4.31 -8.47
CA ARG A 20 -8.74 -3.56 -9.15
C ARG A 20 -7.67 -3.09 -8.15
N ARG A 21 -8.09 -2.49 -7.03
CA ARG A 21 -7.17 -2.03 -5.99
C ARG A 21 -6.54 -3.17 -5.23
N LEU A 22 -7.30 -4.21 -4.93
CA LEU A 22 -6.75 -5.41 -4.31
C LEU A 22 -5.65 -6.04 -5.16
N GLY A 23 -5.86 -6.17 -6.46
CA GLY A 23 -4.85 -6.68 -7.39
C GLY A 23 -3.57 -5.86 -7.37
N LYS A 24 -3.70 -4.53 -7.37
CA LYS A 24 -2.55 -3.61 -7.26
C LYS A 24 -1.86 -3.70 -5.90
N GLN A 25 -2.59 -3.84 -4.81
CA GLN A 25 -2.02 -3.89 -3.46
C GLN A 25 -1.07 -5.06 -3.26
N ARG A 26 -1.33 -6.21 -3.85
CA ARG A 26 -0.39 -7.34 -3.85
C ARG A 26 0.97 -6.93 -4.41
N VAL A 27 0.97 -6.24 -5.53
CA VAL A 27 2.17 -5.80 -6.24
C VAL A 27 2.85 -4.63 -5.54
N GLU A 28 2.08 -3.65 -5.10
CA GLU A 28 2.62 -2.47 -4.41
C GLU A 28 3.26 -2.83 -3.08
N ALA A 29 2.64 -3.70 -2.28
CA ALA A 29 3.25 -4.21 -1.05
C ALA A 29 4.58 -4.92 -1.32
N TYR A 30 4.65 -5.72 -2.38
CA TYR A 30 5.89 -6.36 -2.81
C TYR A 30 6.96 -5.33 -3.21
N GLN A 31 6.57 -4.29 -3.96
CA GLN A 31 7.49 -3.21 -4.35
C GLN A 31 8.02 -2.45 -3.14
N ILE A 32 7.17 -2.18 -2.15
CA ILE A 32 7.59 -1.54 -0.91
C ILE A 32 8.60 -2.42 -0.14
N LEU A 33 8.36 -3.73 -0.05
CA LEU A 33 9.31 -4.66 0.53
C LEU A 33 10.66 -4.62 -0.18
N ARG A 34 10.68 -4.58 -1.50
CA ARG A 34 11.92 -4.45 -2.28
C ARG A 34 12.63 -3.14 -2.00
N ALA A 35 11.88 -2.03 -1.91
CA ALA A 35 12.44 -0.72 -1.58
C ALA A 35 13.10 -0.70 -0.19
N LEU A 36 12.56 -1.47 0.77
CA LEU A 36 13.09 -1.58 2.13
C LEU A 36 14.28 -2.53 2.25
N THR A 37 14.36 -3.56 1.40
CA THR A 37 15.32 -4.66 1.56
C THR A 37 16.44 -4.68 0.52
N ILE A 38 16.27 -4.01 -0.62
CA ILE A 38 17.25 -3.98 -1.70
C ILE A 38 17.95 -2.63 -1.73
N PRO A 39 19.27 -2.57 -1.49
CA PRO A 39 20.03 -1.31 -1.59
C PRO A 39 19.91 -0.68 -2.98
N GLY A 40 19.70 0.64 -3.03
CA GLY A 40 19.60 1.37 -4.28
C GLY A 40 18.30 1.20 -5.06
N TYR A 41 17.34 0.44 -4.55
CA TYR A 41 16.02 0.31 -5.16
C TYR A 41 15.28 1.65 -5.17
N GLY A 42 14.57 1.96 -6.24
CA GLY A 42 13.77 3.17 -6.34
C GLY A 42 12.66 3.22 -5.28
N TRP A 43 12.05 4.40 -5.08
CA TRP A 43 10.94 4.63 -4.15
C TRP A 43 11.28 4.60 -2.65
N ARG A 44 12.52 4.33 -2.27
CA ARG A 44 12.92 4.18 -0.85
C ARG A 44 12.62 5.40 0.04
N HIS A 45 12.47 6.58 -0.54
CA HIS A 45 12.13 7.83 0.16
C HIS A 45 10.64 8.16 0.14
N HIS A 46 9.82 7.37 -0.56
CA HIS A 46 8.39 7.58 -0.61
C HIS A 46 7.76 7.38 0.78
N PRO A 47 6.81 8.23 1.22
CA PRO A 47 6.19 8.10 2.54
C PRO A 47 5.56 6.72 2.80
N ALA A 48 4.94 6.12 1.78
CA ALA A 48 4.38 4.76 1.89
C ALA A 48 5.44 3.68 2.13
N VAL A 49 6.69 3.92 1.75
CA VAL A 49 7.81 3.03 2.07
C VAL A 49 8.35 3.32 3.47
N GLN A 50 8.55 4.61 3.78
CA GLN A 50 9.13 5.03 5.06
C GLN A 50 8.30 4.57 6.27
N MET A 51 6.97 4.59 6.17
CA MET A 51 6.10 4.18 7.27
C MET A 51 6.29 2.71 7.68
N TRP A 52 6.71 1.86 6.76
CA TRP A 52 6.93 0.43 7.00
C TRP A 52 8.38 0.09 7.42
N ARG A 53 9.29 1.05 7.41
CA ARG A 53 10.69 0.81 7.77
C ARG A 53 10.81 0.25 9.20
N GLY A 54 11.47 -0.89 9.32
CA GLY A 54 11.58 -1.63 10.58
C GLY A 54 10.39 -2.57 10.88
N TYR A 55 9.39 -2.60 10.00
CA TYR A 55 8.18 -3.43 10.14
C TYR A 55 7.94 -4.30 8.90
N GLU A 56 8.99 -4.78 8.29
CA GLU A 56 8.96 -5.55 7.05
C GLU A 56 8.13 -6.83 7.18
N ASP A 57 8.18 -7.50 8.34
CA ASP A 57 7.39 -8.70 8.59
C ASP A 57 5.88 -8.40 8.68
N ALA A 58 5.50 -7.29 9.29
CA ALA A 58 4.11 -6.82 9.28
C ALA A 58 3.64 -6.50 7.85
N LEU A 59 4.50 -5.89 7.03
CA LEU A 59 4.18 -5.63 5.62
C LEU A 59 4.03 -6.94 4.83
N ARG A 60 4.82 -7.96 5.12
CA ARG A 60 4.64 -9.31 4.55
C ARG A 60 3.29 -9.91 4.93
N GLN A 61 2.86 -9.74 6.17
CA GLN A 61 1.51 -10.16 6.59
C GLN A 61 0.42 -9.42 5.78
N TYR A 62 0.55 -8.12 5.59
CA TYR A 62 -0.39 -7.34 4.78
C TYR A 62 -0.42 -7.85 3.32
N MET A 63 0.74 -8.03 2.71
CA MET A 63 0.85 -8.57 1.37
C MET A 63 0.19 -9.96 1.27
N ASN A 64 0.46 -10.83 2.22
CA ASN A 64 -0.13 -12.16 2.26
C ASN A 64 -1.66 -12.10 2.40
N ALA A 65 -2.18 -11.18 3.21
CA ALA A 65 -3.63 -10.96 3.34
C ALA A 65 -4.25 -10.56 2.00
N CYS A 66 -3.62 -9.66 1.26
CA CYS A 66 -4.07 -9.27 -0.08
C CYS A 66 -4.01 -10.43 -1.08
N ILE A 67 -2.97 -11.24 -1.04
CA ILE A 67 -2.83 -12.43 -1.90
C ILE A 67 -3.93 -13.45 -1.58
N ARG A 68 -4.15 -13.76 -0.31
CA ARG A 68 -5.19 -14.71 0.12
C ARG A 68 -6.59 -14.26 -0.31
N GLU A 69 -6.90 -12.99 -0.11
CA GLU A 69 -8.19 -12.44 -0.54
C GLU A 69 -8.36 -12.50 -2.06
N TRP A 70 -7.30 -12.22 -2.81
CA TRP A 70 -7.29 -12.32 -4.26
C TRP A 70 -7.60 -13.74 -4.74
N VAL A 71 -6.95 -14.73 -4.15
CA VAL A 71 -7.19 -16.15 -4.44
C VAL A 71 -8.59 -16.58 -4.02
N ARG A 72 -9.04 -16.14 -2.85
CA ARG A 72 -10.39 -16.42 -2.35
C ARG A 72 -11.48 -15.95 -3.32
N ARG A 73 -11.27 -14.82 -3.98
CA ARG A 73 -12.18 -14.28 -5.01
C ARG A 73 -12.14 -15.06 -6.33
N GLY A 74 -11.26 -16.03 -6.48
CA GLY A 74 -11.13 -16.87 -7.66
C GLY A 74 -10.23 -16.32 -8.77
N TYR A 75 -9.47 -15.27 -8.50
CA TYR A 75 -8.54 -14.69 -9.47
C TYR A 75 -7.24 -15.50 -9.57
N ARG A 76 -6.67 -15.53 -10.76
CA ARG A 76 -5.36 -16.16 -10.99
C ARG A 76 -4.28 -15.38 -10.24
N ASN A 77 -3.47 -16.10 -9.47
CA ASN A 77 -2.35 -15.54 -8.73
C ASN A 77 -1.04 -16.25 -9.07
N THR A 78 0.01 -15.46 -9.29
CA THR A 78 1.37 -15.94 -9.56
C THR A 78 2.35 -15.54 -8.46
N MET A 79 1.90 -14.84 -7.42
CA MET A 79 2.75 -14.38 -6.31
C MET A 79 2.74 -15.42 -5.19
N ALA A 80 3.93 -15.77 -4.70
CA ALA A 80 4.07 -16.62 -3.54
C ALA A 80 3.77 -15.82 -2.25
N LEU A 81 3.18 -16.51 -1.26
CA LEU A 81 3.10 -15.99 0.10
C LEU A 81 4.51 -15.84 0.67
N ALA A 82 4.78 -14.72 1.32
CA ALA A 82 6.04 -14.51 2.01
C ALA A 82 6.07 -15.27 3.34
N PRO A 83 7.20 -15.88 3.71
CA PRO A 83 7.36 -16.45 5.06
C PRO A 83 7.31 -15.33 6.09
N VAL A 84 6.60 -15.58 7.19
CA VAL A 84 6.43 -14.65 8.30
C VAL A 84 6.74 -15.38 9.60
N PRO A 85 7.52 -14.80 10.53
CA PRO A 85 7.79 -15.43 11.83
C PRO A 85 6.49 -15.56 12.65
N ALA A 86 6.53 -16.45 13.67
CA ALA A 86 5.38 -16.68 14.54
C ALA A 86 4.98 -15.42 15.33
N GLU A 87 5.96 -14.62 15.72
CA GLU A 87 5.74 -13.34 16.39
C GLU A 87 6.17 -12.20 15.47
N VAL A 88 5.24 -11.30 15.19
CA VAL A 88 5.44 -10.14 14.32
C VAL A 88 5.22 -8.87 15.12
N ARG A 89 6.22 -7.99 15.10
CA ARG A 89 6.08 -6.65 15.67
C ARG A 89 5.24 -5.79 14.74
N LEU A 90 4.12 -5.31 15.23
CA LEU A 90 3.24 -4.42 14.49
C LEU A 90 3.71 -2.97 14.61
N PRO A 91 3.53 -2.16 13.55
CA PRO A 91 3.85 -0.74 13.62
C PRO A 91 3.01 -0.02 14.68
N PRO A 92 3.57 0.97 15.41
CA PRO A 92 2.84 1.71 16.43
C PRO A 92 1.70 2.58 15.88
N TRP A 93 1.77 2.93 14.61
CA TRP A 93 0.71 3.69 13.93
C TRP A 93 -0.49 2.82 13.51
N LEU A 94 -0.35 1.51 13.52
CA LEU A 94 -1.47 0.61 13.23
C LEU A 94 -2.50 0.70 14.37
N GLY A 95 -3.74 1.01 14.02
CA GLY A 95 -4.80 1.31 14.99
C GLY A 95 -4.99 2.79 15.25
N ASP A 96 -4.16 3.67 14.72
CA ASP A 96 -4.42 5.12 14.76
C ASP A 96 -5.58 5.46 13.82
N GLU A 97 -6.69 5.92 14.41
CA GLU A 97 -7.92 6.17 13.67
C GLU A 97 -7.75 7.25 12.58
N ARG A 98 -6.85 8.20 12.77
CA ARG A 98 -6.55 9.23 11.75
C ARG A 98 -6.00 8.61 10.47
N LEU A 99 -5.16 7.59 10.61
CA LEU A 99 -4.62 6.82 9.48
C LEU A 99 -5.74 6.08 8.74
N HIS A 100 -6.52 5.30 9.47
CA HIS A 100 -7.56 4.45 8.88
C HIS A 100 -8.70 5.27 8.28
N ALA A 101 -9.11 6.36 8.94
CA ALA A 101 -10.10 7.30 8.41
C ALA A 101 -9.62 7.95 7.11
N GLY A 102 -8.35 8.32 7.02
CA GLY A 102 -7.75 8.86 5.79
C GLY A 102 -7.83 7.88 4.63
N TYR A 103 -7.55 6.60 4.85
CA TYR A 103 -7.69 5.58 3.81
C TYR A 103 -9.15 5.34 3.39
N ARG A 104 -10.09 5.28 4.35
CA ARG A 104 -11.52 5.16 4.03
C ARG A 104 -12.01 6.34 3.19
N SER A 105 -11.63 7.55 3.59
CA SER A 105 -11.93 8.77 2.84
C SER A 105 -11.42 8.72 1.40
N ASN A 106 -10.18 8.31 1.22
CA ASN A 106 -9.56 8.19 -0.10
C ASN A 106 -10.25 7.15 -0.98
N LEU A 107 -10.61 6.01 -0.42
CA LEU A 107 -11.33 4.96 -1.14
C LEU A 107 -12.73 5.44 -1.55
N LEU A 108 -13.45 6.12 -0.66
CA LEU A 108 -14.75 6.74 -0.97
C LEU A 108 -14.65 7.74 -2.13
N ARG A 109 -13.58 8.53 -2.17
CA ARG A 109 -13.34 9.48 -3.27
C ARG A 109 -13.04 8.76 -4.60
N LYS A 110 -12.28 7.67 -4.56
CA LYS A 110 -11.85 6.93 -5.75
C LYS A 110 -12.98 6.14 -6.40
N ASP A 111 -13.84 5.55 -5.61
CA ASP A 111 -14.98 4.74 -6.09
C ASP A 111 -16.14 4.84 -5.09
N PRO A 112 -16.89 5.94 -5.12
CA PRO A 112 -17.97 6.17 -4.17
C PRO A 112 -19.08 5.12 -4.27
N ASP A 113 -19.38 4.63 -5.46
CA ASP A 113 -20.45 3.64 -5.68
C ASP A 113 -20.10 2.29 -5.03
N TYR A 114 -18.87 1.84 -5.19
CA TYR A 114 -18.42 0.58 -4.57
C TYR A 114 -18.31 0.70 -3.05
N TYR A 115 -17.66 1.75 -2.55
CA TYR A 115 -17.34 1.88 -1.12
C TYR A 115 -18.53 2.36 -0.27
N ALA A 116 -19.60 2.83 -0.88
CA ALA A 116 -20.84 3.17 -0.15
C ALA A 116 -21.43 1.98 0.62
N GLN A 117 -21.18 0.75 0.20
CA GLN A 117 -21.69 -0.46 0.85
C GLN A 117 -21.18 -0.67 2.28
N PHE A 118 -20.05 -0.08 2.65
CA PHE A 118 -19.42 -0.29 3.97
C PHE A 118 -19.95 0.65 5.05
N GLY A 119 -20.79 1.62 4.72
CA GLY A 119 -21.37 2.56 5.68
C GLY A 119 -20.36 3.52 6.30
N TRP A 120 -19.23 3.75 5.66
CA TRP A 120 -18.23 4.71 6.12
C TRP A 120 -18.78 6.13 6.08
N ILE A 121 -18.52 6.89 7.14
CA ILE A 121 -19.08 8.24 7.38
C ILE A 121 -18.07 9.35 7.08
N GLU A 122 -16.82 9.00 6.74
CA GLU A 122 -15.78 9.98 6.47
C GLU A 122 -16.14 10.84 5.25
N ALA A 123 -15.83 12.14 5.35
CA ALA A 123 -15.86 13.00 4.19
C ALA A 123 -14.81 12.53 3.15
N PRO A 124 -15.10 12.58 1.83
CA PRO A 124 -14.21 12.03 0.81
C PRO A 124 -13.01 12.91 0.47
N ASP A 125 -12.71 13.89 1.27
CA ASP A 125 -11.66 14.90 1.08
C ASP A 125 -10.62 14.95 2.20
N LEU A 126 -10.59 13.97 3.10
CA LEU A 126 -9.57 13.89 4.14
C LEU A 126 -8.19 13.62 3.51
N PRO A 127 -7.14 14.30 3.98
CA PRO A 127 -5.77 14.01 3.56
C PRO A 127 -5.30 12.66 4.11
N TYR A 128 -4.28 12.07 3.49
CA TYR A 128 -3.57 10.95 4.09
C TYR A 128 -2.83 11.42 5.36
N TYR A 129 -2.91 10.61 6.39
CA TYR A 129 -2.07 10.74 7.56
C TYR A 129 -0.81 9.88 7.38
N TRP A 130 0.36 10.52 7.36
CA TRP A 130 1.64 9.81 7.25
C TRP A 130 2.29 9.72 8.63
N PRO A 131 2.47 8.50 9.18
CA PRO A 131 3.15 8.32 10.45
C PRO A 131 4.60 8.83 10.40
N GLY A 132 4.99 9.66 11.37
CA GLY A 132 6.32 10.23 11.43
C GLY A 132 6.49 11.60 10.76
N ASP A 133 5.52 12.03 9.97
CA ASP A 133 5.49 13.41 9.48
C ASP A 133 4.97 14.33 10.58
N THR A 134 5.86 15.19 11.06
CA THR A 134 5.47 16.33 11.90
C THR A 134 5.16 17.56 11.05
N CYS A 135 4.97 17.35 9.75
CA CYS A 135 4.79 18.42 8.78
C CYS A 135 3.41 19.07 8.89
N GLU A 136 3.42 20.39 8.79
CA GLU A 136 2.23 21.22 8.71
C GLU A 136 1.42 20.88 7.45
N PRO A 137 0.11 21.20 7.39
CA PRO A 137 -0.80 20.81 6.31
C PRO A 137 -0.36 21.19 4.89
N GLU A 138 0.56 22.15 4.75
CA GLU A 138 1.05 22.63 3.46
C GLU A 138 1.95 21.61 2.74
N ASP A 139 2.65 20.75 3.48
CA ASP A 139 3.54 19.74 2.91
C ASP A 139 2.80 18.50 2.37
N VAL A 140 1.58 18.26 2.86
CA VAL A 140 0.74 17.13 2.42
C VAL A 140 0.25 17.32 0.98
N ALA A 141 -0.02 18.57 0.58
CA ALA A 141 -0.47 18.89 -0.77
C ALA A 141 0.63 18.64 -1.83
N ALA A 142 1.88 18.93 -1.49
CA ALA A 142 3.01 18.70 -2.39
C ALA A 142 3.28 17.21 -2.66
N HIS A 143 2.97 16.34 -1.71
CA HIS A 143 3.14 14.89 -1.88
C HIS A 143 2.03 14.27 -2.75
N GLN A 144 0.85 14.88 -2.82
CA GLN A 144 -0.25 14.41 -3.65
C GLN A 144 -0.04 14.75 -5.14
N GLU A 145 0.60 15.87 -5.45
CA GLU A 145 0.93 16.24 -6.83
C GLU A 145 2.04 15.34 -7.42
N GLY A 146 2.96 14.86 -6.59
CA GLY A 146 4.00 13.91 -6.99
C GLY A 146 3.47 12.53 -7.42
N GLU A 147 2.35 12.08 -6.87
CA GLU A 147 1.74 10.79 -7.27
C GLU A 147 1.17 10.82 -8.69
N SER A 148 0.68 11.97 -9.14
CA SER A 148 0.12 12.12 -10.49
C SER A 148 1.20 12.10 -11.58
N GLU A 149 2.37 12.63 -11.28
CA GLU A 149 3.45 12.77 -12.26
C GLU A 149 4.30 11.49 -12.38
N LEU A 150 4.44 10.75 -11.28
CA LEU A 150 5.23 9.51 -11.23
C LEU A 150 4.50 8.27 -11.76
N ALA A 151 3.17 8.31 -11.88
CA ALA A 151 2.38 7.22 -12.47
C ALA A 151 2.65 7.02 -13.97
N HIS A 152 3.36 7.95 -14.63
CA HIS A 152 3.69 7.91 -16.05
C HIS A 152 5.13 7.58 -16.36
N THR A 153 6.03 7.45 -15.38
CA THR A 153 7.39 7.01 -15.62
C THR A 153 7.48 5.48 -15.59
N LYS A 154 7.48 4.90 -16.76
CA LYS A 154 7.80 3.48 -17.00
C LYS A 154 9.18 3.18 -16.39
N PRO A 155 9.35 2.11 -15.61
CA PRO A 155 10.66 1.71 -15.13
C PRO A 155 11.60 1.47 -16.32
N PRO A 156 12.89 1.80 -16.19
CA PRO A 156 13.83 1.56 -17.26
C PRO A 156 13.84 0.08 -17.63
N SER A 157 13.62 -0.23 -18.88
CA SER A 157 13.74 -1.58 -19.40
C SER A 157 15.20 -2.03 -19.22
N LEU A 158 15.41 -3.12 -18.54
CA LEU A 158 16.68 -3.84 -18.56
C LEU A 158 16.92 -4.29 -20.00
N SER A 159 17.81 -3.59 -20.68
CA SER A 159 18.32 -4.07 -21.98
C SER A 159 19.18 -5.30 -21.71
N GLU A 160 18.69 -6.44 -22.09
CA GLU A 160 19.51 -7.62 -22.29
C GLU A 160 20.58 -7.30 -23.34
N LYS A 161 21.81 -7.09 -22.90
CA LYS A 161 22.96 -7.24 -23.80
C LYS A 161 23.24 -8.72 -23.91
N GLY A 162 22.84 -9.27 -25.03
CA GLY A 162 23.17 -10.62 -25.43
C GLY A 162 24.67 -10.84 -25.44
N ALA A 163 25.09 -11.93 -24.82
CA ALA A 163 26.40 -12.49 -25.01
C ALA A 163 26.47 -13.06 -26.43
N GLY A 164 27.23 -12.41 -27.26
CA GLY A 164 27.70 -13.00 -28.51
C GLY A 164 29.00 -13.74 -28.26
N ALA A 165 29.02 -14.99 -28.68
CA ALA A 165 30.13 -15.90 -29.03
C ALA A 165 31.46 -15.76 -28.27
#